data_d258375c4b57c7ad91e20d2df3750324
#
_entry.id   d258375c4b57c7ad91e20d2df3750324
#
_cell.length_a   1.000
_cell.length_b   1.000
_cell.length_c   1.000
_cell.angle_alpha   90.00
_cell.angle_beta   90.00
_cell.angle_gamma   90.00
#
_symmetry.space_group_name_H-M   'P 1'
#
loop_
_entity.id
_entity.type
_entity.pdbx_description
1 polymer ?
#
loop_
_entity_poly.entity_id
_entity_poly.type
_entity_poly.pdbx_seq_one_letter_code
_entity_poly.pdbx_strand_id
1 'polypeptide(L)'
;MAVMPEEQGANSYFVREIEKNDGSVLKMFQCSKGDVGCVVWDAAIVLSKYLETEQFCSSQTWSSKKVVELGAGTGVVGIMAASLGANVTVTDLEDLLPLLELNIRENQSLISTGSVTAKVLKWGEDVTDFLPHPDYILMADCIYYEQSVQPLVETLKLLSGPETCIICCYEQRTVGVNPEVERRFFELLLQDFESEKVPAERQDPEFNSPDIHILHLRRRPS
;
A
#
# COMPACT_ATOMS: atom_id res chain seq x y z
N MET A 1 35.96 -36.24 -8.73
CA MET A 1 35.13 -35.56 -7.74
C MET A 1 34.67 -34.25 -8.36
N ALA A 2 33.45 -34.19 -8.85
CA ALA A 2 32.89 -32.99 -9.41
C ALA A 2 32.35 -32.15 -8.22
N VAL A 3 32.88 -30.94 -8.07
CA VAL A 3 32.41 -29.95 -7.10
C VAL A 3 31.08 -29.44 -7.64
N MET A 4 30.01 -29.75 -6.93
CA MET A 4 28.68 -29.18 -7.18
C MET A 4 28.76 -27.65 -6.93
N PRO A 5 28.16 -26.82 -7.78
CA PRO A 5 28.09 -25.40 -7.51
C PRO A 5 27.23 -25.19 -6.25
N GLU A 6 27.74 -24.37 -5.32
CA GLU A 6 26.98 -23.89 -4.16
C GLU A 6 25.69 -23.22 -4.65
N GLU A 7 24.56 -23.69 -4.18
CA GLU A 7 23.25 -23.04 -4.36
C GLU A 7 23.36 -21.62 -3.81
N GLN A 8 23.30 -20.66 -4.71
CA GLN A 8 23.14 -19.24 -4.37
C GLN A 8 21.86 -19.12 -3.54
N GLY A 9 22.02 -18.60 -2.32
CA GLY A 9 21.10 -18.57 -1.20
C GLY A 9 19.62 -18.48 -1.57
N ALA A 10 18.89 -19.54 -1.32
CA ALA A 10 17.44 -19.53 -1.30
C ALA A 10 16.99 -18.44 -0.33
N ASN A 11 16.24 -17.45 -0.83
CA ASN A 11 15.60 -16.46 0.02
C ASN A 11 14.74 -17.20 1.04
N SER A 12 15.11 -17.11 2.31
CA SER A 12 14.34 -17.72 3.40
C SER A 12 13.08 -16.90 3.60
N TYR A 13 11.98 -17.33 2.98
CA TYR A 13 10.66 -16.73 3.19
C TYR A 13 10.06 -17.25 4.49
N PHE A 14 9.34 -16.37 5.19
CA PHE A 14 8.43 -16.74 6.27
C PHE A 14 7.06 -16.14 5.98
N VAL A 15 6.00 -16.76 6.47
CA VAL A 15 4.62 -16.38 6.14
C VAL A 15 3.99 -15.69 7.33
N ARG A 16 3.34 -14.55 7.07
CA ARG A 16 2.40 -13.91 7.99
C ARG A 16 0.99 -14.14 7.49
N GLU A 17 0.14 -14.69 8.32
CA GLU A 17 -1.27 -14.88 8.04
C GLU A 17 -2.07 -13.68 8.52
N ILE A 18 -3.00 -13.21 7.69
CA ILE A 18 -3.91 -12.10 8.02
C ILE A 18 -5.33 -12.58 7.77
N GLU A 19 -6.07 -12.78 8.84
CA GLU A 19 -7.47 -13.17 8.78
C GLU A 19 -8.33 -12.01 8.30
N LYS A 20 -9.19 -12.28 7.30
CA LYS A 20 -10.19 -11.38 6.78
C LYS A 20 -11.50 -11.49 7.58
N ASN A 21 -12.35 -10.47 7.49
CA ASN A 21 -13.64 -10.46 8.19
C ASN A 21 -14.61 -11.58 7.73
N ASP A 22 -14.39 -12.15 6.53
CA ASP A 22 -15.14 -13.29 6.01
C ASP A 22 -14.59 -14.65 6.47
N GLY A 23 -13.54 -14.67 7.30
CA GLY A 23 -12.86 -15.87 7.81
C GLY A 23 -11.84 -16.47 6.84
N SER A 24 -11.68 -15.94 5.63
CA SER A 24 -10.58 -16.33 4.76
C SER A 24 -9.26 -15.71 5.22
N VAL A 25 -8.12 -16.27 4.78
CA VAL A 25 -6.80 -15.89 5.29
C VAL A 25 -5.87 -15.51 4.13
N LEU A 26 -5.36 -14.28 4.16
CA LEU A 26 -4.25 -13.87 3.31
C LEU A 26 -2.94 -14.45 3.84
N LYS A 27 -2.16 -15.07 2.96
CA LYS A 27 -0.83 -15.62 3.26
C LYS A 27 0.24 -14.74 2.65
N MET A 28 0.87 -13.91 3.49
CA MET A 28 1.87 -12.94 3.04
C MET A 28 3.28 -13.48 3.28
N PHE A 29 3.96 -13.81 2.21
CA PHE A 29 5.37 -14.17 2.22
C PHE A 29 6.21 -12.94 2.46
N GLN A 30 7.20 -13.07 3.32
CA GLN A 30 8.11 -12.02 3.77
C GLN A 30 9.55 -12.54 3.70
N CYS A 31 10.53 -11.65 3.52
CA CYS A 31 11.94 -11.99 3.59
C CYS A 31 12.59 -11.37 4.82
N SER A 32 13.42 -12.14 5.52
CA SER A 32 14.23 -11.65 6.64
C SER A 32 15.47 -10.86 6.19
N LYS A 33 15.82 -10.95 4.91
CA LYS A 33 16.94 -10.24 4.28
C LYS A 33 16.42 -9.49 3.07
N GLY A 34 16.72 -8.20 2.97
CA GLY A 34 16.29 -7.33 1.88
C GLY A 34 15.96 -5.93 2.36
N ASP A 35 15.26 -5.17 1.53
CA ASP A 35 14.80 -3.82 1.83
C ASP A 35 13.66 -3.83 2.88
N VAL A 36 13.37 -2.66 3.42
CA VAL A 36 12.26 -2.42 4.37
C VAL A 36 10.91 -2.88 3.83
N GLY A 37 10.71 -2.89 2.51
CA GLY A 37 9.50 -3.40 1.85
C GLY A 37 9.32 -4.91 1.91
N CYS A 38 10.32 -5.68 2.38
CA CYS A 38 10.26 -7.14 2.42
C CYS A 38 9.39 -7.72 3.55
N VAL A 39 8.85 -6.90 4.43
CA VAL A 39 8.00 -7.30 5.57
C VAL A 39 6.68 -6.52 5.58
N VAL A 40 5.68 -7.10 6.23
CA VAL A 40 4.38 -6.42 6.45
C VAL A 40 4.50 -5.52 7.68
N TRP A 41 4.31 -4.21 7.49
CA TRP A 41 4.31 -3.21 8.56
C TRP A 41 2.91 -3.07 9.17
N ASP A 42 2.84 -2.61 10.41
CA ASP A 42 1.57 -2.49 11.14
C ASP A 42 0.60 -1.50 10.48
N ALA A 43 1.09 -0.39 9.90
CA ALA A 43 0.25 0.53 9.13
C ALA A 43 -0.42 -0.15 7.92
N ALA A 44 0.24 -1.12 7.28
CA ALA A 44 -0.37 -1.88 6.18
C ALA A 44 -1.47 -2.83 6.68
N ILE A 45 -1.32 -3.40 7.88
CA ILE A 45 -2.38 -4.22 8.51
C ILE A 45 -3.57 -3.34 8.88
N VAL A 46 -3.32 -2.23 9.57
CA VAL A 46 -4.38 -1.27 9.96
C VAL A 46 -5.14 -0.80 8.72
N LEU A 47 -4.43 -0.43 7.65
CA LEU A 47 -5.08 -0.02 6.41
C LEU A 47 -5.87 -1.16 5.78
N SER A 48 -5.31 -2.37 5.68
CA SER A 48 -6.00 -3.53 5.12
C SER A 48 -7.31 -3.83 5.85
N LYS A 49 -7.31 -3.79 7.19
CA LYS A 49 -8.50 -3.99 8.01
C LYS A 49 -9.50 -2.84 7.89
N TYR A 50 -9.01 -1.60 7.75
CA TYR A 50 -9.88 -0.45 7.47
C TYR A 50 -10.65 -0.62 6.16
N LEU A 51 -10.02 -1.18 5.11
CA LEU A 51 -10.68 -1.44 3.83
C LEU A 51 -11.83 -2.45 3.95
N GLU A 52 -11.84 -3.30 4.97
CA GLU A 52 -12.91 -4.28 5.24
C GLU A 52 -14.07 -3.71 6.07
N THR A 53 -13.97 -2.47 6.58
CA THR A 53 -15.05 -1.84 7.37
C THR A 53 -16.30 -1.61 6.51
N GLU A 54 -17.46 -1.46 7.14
CA GLU A 54 -18.74 -1.23 6.45
C GLU A 54 -18.70 -0.08 5.44
N GLN A 55 -17.87 0.93 5.70
CA GLN A 55 -17.69 2.06 4.80
C GLN A 55 -17.16 1.62 3.42
N PHE A 56 -16.34 0.58 3.36
CA PHE A 56 -15.73 0.07 2.13
C PHE A 56 -16.19 -1.33 1.74
N CYS A 57 -16.80 -2.08 2.65
CA CYS A 57 -17.26 -3.45 2.45
C CYS A 57 -18.60 -3.58 1.72
N SER A 58 -19.29 -2.48 1.43
CA SER A 58 -20.44 -2.55 0.56
C SER A 58 -19.99 -3.07 -0.80
N SER A 59 -20.66 -4.08 -1.34
CA SER A 59 -20.32 -4.74 -2.61
C SER A 59 -20.18 -3.79 -3.81
N GLN A 60 -20.52 -2.52 -3.65
CA GLN A 60 -20.43 -1.48 -4.67
C GLN A 60 -19.23 -0.54 -4.50
N THR A 61 -18.60 -0.47 -3.33
CA THR A 61 -17.51 0.50 -3.09
C THR A 61 -16.23 0.10 -3.84
N TRP A 62 -15.85 -1.18 -3.82
CA TRP A 62 -14.63 -1.68 -4.47
C TRP A 62 -14.87 -2.25 -5.87
N SER A 63 -16.10 -2.71 -6.15
CA SER A 63 -16.42 -3.34 -7.44
C SER A 63 -16.05 -2.44 -8.61
N SER A 64 -15.22 -2.97 -9.49
CA SER A 64 -14.72 -2.31 -10.71
C SER A 64 -13.88 -1.03 -10.46
N LYS A 65 -13.56 -0.69 -9.22
CA LYS A 65 -12.71 0.48 -8.93
C LYS A 65 -11.28 0.23 -9.39
N LYS A 66 -10.72 1.20 -10.07
CA LYS A 66 -9.30 1.23 -10.45
C LYS A 66 -8.49 1.74 -9.27
N VAL A 67 -7.55 0.93 -8.81
CA VAL A 67 -6.72 1.23 -7.63
C VAL A 67 -5.24 1.11 -7.98
N VAL A 68 -4.44 2.03 -7.51
CA VAL A 68 -2.98 1.96 -7.56
C VAL A 68 -2.46 2.01 -6.13
N GLU A 69 -1.62 1.05 -5.75
CA GLU A 69 -0.88 1.08 -4.48
C GLU A 69 0.54 1.54 -4.73
N LEU A 70 1.00 2.52 -3.96
CA LEU A 70 2.37 3.05 -3.97
C LEU A 70 3.18 2.47 -2.82
N GLY A 71 4.42 2.04 -3.10
CA GLY A 71 5.29 1.46 -2.08
C GLY A 71 4.68 0.22 -1.44
N ALA A 72 4.17 -0.69 -2.27
CA ALA A 72 3.35 -1.82 -1.83
C ALA A 72 4.11 -2.85 -0.98
N GLY A 73 5.44 -2.89 -1.07
CA GLY A 73 6.27 -3.84 -0.33
C GLY A 73 5.85 -5.28 -0.58
N THR A 74 5.19 -5.89 0.41
CA THR A 74 4.63 -7.24 0.27
C THR A 74 3.34 -7.29 -0.54
N GLY A 75 2.68 -6.16 -0.79
CA GLY A 75 1.43 -6.05 -1.55
C GLY A 75 0.16 -6.33 -0.74
N VAL A 76 0.25 -6.41 0.58
CA VAL A 76 -0.89 -6.83 1.42
C VAL A 76 -2.13 -5.95 1.27
N VAL A 77 -1.96 -4.63 1.18
CA VAL A 77 -3.09 -3.70 1.09
C VAL A 77 -3.79 -3.81 -0.26
N GLY A 78 -3.02 -3.83 -1.36
CA GLY A 78 -3.58 -3.98 -2.71
C GLY A 78 -4.23 -5.35 -2.93
N ILE A 79 -3.63 -6.44 -2.42
CA ILE A 79 -4.21 -7.77 -2.47
C ILE A 79 -5.53 -7.83 -1.68
N MET A 80 -5.58 -7.19 -0.50
CA MET A 80 -6.82 -7.03 0.26
C MET A 80 -7.88 -6.30 -0.58
N ALA A 81 -7.57 -5.14 -1.15
CA ALA A 81 -8.50 -4.39 -1.99
C ALA A 81 -9.00 -5.20 -3.20
N ALA A 82 -8.11 -5.97 -3.84
CA ALA A 82 -8.49 -6.85 -4.95
C ALA A 82 -9.41 -7.98 -4.51
N SER A 83 -9.20 -8.56 -3.32
CA SER A 83 -10.09 -9.58 -2.74
C SER A 83 -11.49 -9.03 -2.42
N LEU A 84 -11.61 -7.72 -2.24
CA LEU A 84 -12.87 -7.00 -2.03
C LEU A 84 -13.54 -6.57 -3.36
N GLY A 85 -12.89 -6.82 -4.51
CA GLY A 85 -13.47 -6.59 -5.83
C GLY A 85 -12.82 -5.48 -6.67
N ALA A 86 -11.78 -4.83 -6.19
CA ALA A 86 -11.08 -3.77 -6.92
C ALA A 86 -10.18 -4.33 -8.04
N ASN A 87 -9.92 -3.51 -9.06
CA ASN A 87 -8.89 -3.74 -10.06
C ASN A 87 -7.63 -2.97 -9.66
N VAL A 88 -6.65 -3.70 -9.15
CA VAL A 88 -5.50 -3.12 -8.44
C VAL A 88 -4.21 -3.28 -9.25
N THR A 89 -3.41 -2.22 -9.30
CA THR A 89 -2.01 -2.30 -9.66
C THR A 89 -1.18 -1.98 -8.42
N VAL A 90 -0.50 -2.97 -7.87
CA VAL A 90 0.48 -2.78 -6.77
C VAL A 90 1.82 -2.37 -7.36
N THR A 91 2.44 -1.34 -6.78
CA THR A 91 3.69 -0.80 -7.33
C THR A 91 4.78 -0.65 -6.27
N ASP A 92 6.01 -0.95 -6.69
CA ASP A 92 7.22 -0.73 -5.89
C ASP A 92 8.44 -0.62 -6.81
N LEU A 93 9.63 -0.61 -6.23
CA LEU A 93 10.89 -0.72 -6.95
C LEU A 93 11.05 -2.11 -7.58
N GLU A 94 11.88 -2.21 -8.62
CA GLU A 94 12.09 -3.45 -9.39
C GLU A 94 12.49 -4.64 -8.51
N ASP A 95 13.30 -4.42 -7.48
CA ASP A 95 13.78 -5.46 -6.57
C ASP A 95 12.65 -6.10 -5.73
N LEU A 96 11.52 -5.42 -5.55
CA LEU A 96 10.35 -5.91 -4.80
C LEU A 96 9.36 -6.69 -5.68
N LEU A 97 9.44 -6.58 -7.01
CA LEU A 97 8.51 -7.26 -7.92
C LEU A 97 8.42 -8.77 -7.70
N PRO A 98 9.53 -9.52 -7.56
CA PRO A 98 9.45 -10.95 -7.35
C PRO A 98 8.64 -11.35 -6.08
N LEU A 99 8.74 -10.56 -5.01
CA LEU A 99 7.98 -10.76 -3.78
C LEU A 99 6.49 -10.40 -3.98
N LEU A 100 6.20 -9.31 -4.66
CA LEU A 100 4.84 -8.91 -5.01
C LEU A 100 4.14 -9.98 -5.86
N GLU A 101 4.80 -10.47 -6.90
CA GLU A 101 4.27 -11.52 -7.79
C GLU A 101 4.05 -12.84 -7.04
N LEU A 102 4.96 -13.21 -6.12
CA LEU A 102 4.78 -14.37 -5.25
C LEU A 102 3.51 -14.22 -4.41
N ASN A 103 3.35 -13.09 -3.70
CA ASN A 103 2.20 -12.85 -2.83
C ASN A 103 0.88 -12.77 -3.61
N ILE A 104 0.87 -12.19 -4.80
CA ILE A 104 -0.29 -12.18 -5.69
C ILE A 104 -0.69 -13.61 -6.04
N ARG A 105 0.26 -14.43 -6.51
CA ARG A 105 0.00 -15.81 -6.92
C ARG A 105 -0.54 -16.66 -5.77
N GLU A 106 0.05 -16.55 -4.60
CA GLU A 106 -0.34 -17.34 -3.43
C GLU A 106 -1.73 -16.98 -2.88
N ASN A 107 -2.21 -15.78 -3.17
CA ASN A 107 -3.54 -15.31 -2.74
C ASN A 107 -4.56 -15.23 -3.89
N GLN A 108 -4.23 -15.69 -5.09
CA GLN A 108 -5.09 -15.59 -6.27
C GLN A 108 -6.47 -16.22 -6.07
N SER A 109 -6.58 -17.29 -5.27
CA SER A 109 -7.85 -17.95 -4.98
C SER A 109 -8.85 -17.10 -4.18
N LEU A 110 -8.39 -16.05 -3.51
CA LEU A 110 -9.22 -15.12 -2.76
C LEU A 110 -9.74 -13.95 -3.62
N ILE A 111 -9.24 -13.81 -4.84
CA ILE A 111 -9.60 -12.73 -5.76
C ILE A 111 -10.58 -13.28 -6.79
N SER A 112 -11.90 -13.13 -6.53
CA SER A 112 -12.96 -13.69 -7.36
C SER A 112 -13.51 -12.72 -8.40
N THR A 113 -13.71 -11.45 -8.03
CA THR A 113 -14.34 -10.42 -8.86
C THR A 113 -13.42 -9.26 -9.21
N GLY A 114 -12.35 -9.08 -8.46
CA GLY A 114 -11.29 -8.09 -8.69
C GLY A 114 -10.15 -8.64 -9.54
N SER A 115 -9.11 -7.83 -9.61
CA SER A 115 -7.84 -8.24 -10.23
C SER A 115 -6.67 -7.56 -9.52
N VAL A 116 -5.49 -8.16 -9.57
CA VAL A 116 -4.26 -7.53 -9.08
C VAL A 116 -3.09 -7.87 -9.98
N THR A 117 -2.28 -6.86 -10.28
CA THR A 117 -1.03 -6.98 -11.05
C THR A 117 0.07 -6.18 -10.37
N ALA A 118 1.31 -6.62 -10.49
CA ALA A 118 2.48 -5.88 -10.00
C ALA A 118 3.14 -5.12 -11.15
N LYS A 119 3.58 -3.89 -10.88
CA LYS A 119 4.37 -3.07 -11.80
C LYS A 119 5.45 -2.28 -11.06
N VAL A 120 6.53 -1.99 -11.76
CA VAL A 120 7.54 -1.05 -11.26
C VAL A 120 6.99 0.36 -11.33
N LEU A 121 7.13 1.11 -10.24
CA LEU A 121 6.96 2.54 -10.22
C LEU A 121 7.90 3.15 -9.18
N LYS A 122 8.94 3.82 -9.65
CA LYS A 122 9.79 4.63 -8.80
C LYS A 122 9.19 6.03 -8.69
N TRP A 123 9.02 6.49 -7.47
CA TRP A 123 8.42 7.81 -7.22
C TRP A 123 9.22 8.93 -7.87
N GLY A 124 8.51 9.89 -8.47
CA GLY A 124 9.10 11.00 -9.24
C GLY A 124 9.34 10.68 -10.72
N GLU A 125 9.11 9.43 -11.16
CA GLU A 125 9.23 9.02 -12.56
C GLU A 125 7.88 9.08 -13.31
N ASP A 126 7.89 8.70 -14.59
CA ASP A 126 6.71 8.73 -15.46
C ASP A 126 5.59 7.82 -14.96
N VAL A 127 4.37 8.35 -14.92
CA VAL A 127 3.16 7.64 -14.47
C VAL A 127 2.19 7.31 -15.61
N THR A 128 2.57 7.53 -16.85
CA THR A 128 1.69 7.40 -18.03
C THR A 128 1.01 6.04 -18.12
N ASP A 129 1.70 4.96 -17.75
CA ASP A 129 1.16 3.59 -17.78
C ASP A 129 0.06 3.33 -16.75
N PHE A 130 -0.14 4.25 -15.82
CA PHE A 130 -1.16 4.16 -14.76
C PHE A 130 -2.39 5.01 -15.05
N LEU A 131 -2.37 5.79 -16.14
CA LEU A 131 -3.51 6.60 -16.58
C LEU A 131 -4.54 5.76 -17.38
N PRO A 132 -5.82 6.18 -17.46
CA PRO A 132 -6.41 7.34 -16.80
C PRO A 132 -6.32 7.25 -15.27
N HIS A 133 -6.48 8.39 -14.60
CA HIS A 133 -6.36 8.46 -13.14
C HIS A 133 -7.16 7.38 -12.43
N PRO A 134 -6.61 6.74 -11.37
CA PRO A 134 -7.32 5.75 -10.58
C PRO A 134 -8.44 6.38 -9.74
N ASP A 135 -9.42 5.58 -9.35
CA ASP A 135 -10.43 5.98 -8.35
C ASP A 135 -9.78 6.14 -6.97
N TYR A 136 -8.85 5.23 -6.63
CA TYR A 136 -8.13 5.25 -5.36
C TYR A 136 -6.63 5.08 -5.56
N ILE A 137 -5.87 5.80 -4.73
CA ILE A 137 -4.45 5.53 -4.50
C ILE A 137 -4.29 5.09 -3.06
N LEU A 138 -3.66 3.94 -2.83
CA LEU A 138 -3.37 3.41 -1.51
C LEU A 138 -1.89 3.55 -1.21
N MET A 139 -1.55 3.92 0.02
CA MET A 139 -0.18 3.93 0.49
C MET A 139 -0.14 3.66 2.00
N ALA A 140 0.74 2.77 2.42
CA ALA A 140 0.94 2.39 3.81
C ALA A 140 2.41 2.53 4.20
N ASP A 141 2.69 3.35 5.20
CA ASP A 141 4.01 3.57 5.80
C ASP A 141 5.11 4.02 4.82
N CYS A 142 4.74 4.87 3.85
CA CYS A 142 5.65 5.36 2.79
C CYS A 142 6.44 6.62 3.20
N ILE A 143 6.22 7.17 4.40
CA ILE A 143 6.79 8.45 4.86
C ILE A 143 7.95 8.17 5.83
N TYR A 144 9.15 7.82 5.31
CA TYR A 144 10.28 7.42 6.16
C TYR A 144 11.67 7.89 5.67
N TYR A 145 11.86 8.17 4.38
CA TYR A 145 13.11 8.72 3.84
C TYR A 145 12.92 10.15 3.37
N GLU A 146 13.76 11.07 3.84
CA GLU A 146 13.71 12.49 3.48
C GLU A 146 13.81 12.70 1.95
N GLN A 147 14.73 11.99 1.29
CA GLN A 147 14.93 12.10 -0.16
C GLN A 147 13.74 11.59 -0.98
N SER A 148 12.86 10.79 -0.40
CA SER A 148 11.68 10.24 -1.08
C SER A 148 10.45 11.13 -0.96
N VAL A 149 10.45 12.11 -0.06
CA VAL A 149 9.28 12.96 0.24
C VAL A 149 8.80 13.72 -0.99
N GLN A 150 9.68 14.48 -1.62
CA GLN A 150 9.28 15.28 -2.79
C GLN A 150 8.88 14.40 -3.98
N PRO A 151 9.66 13.35 -4.37
CA PRO A 151 9.23 12.42 -5.42
C PRO A 151 7.88 11.77 -5.16
N LEU A 152 7.59 11.38 -3.91
CA LEU A 152 6.30 10.79 -3.55
C LEU A 152 5.15 11.78 -3.75
N VAL A 153 5.29 13.02 -3.26
CA VAL A 153 4.26 14.07 -3.44
C VAL A 153 4.04 14.36 -4.93
N GLU A 154 5.10 14.44 -5.72
CA GLU A 154 5.00 14.64 -7.19
C GLU A 154 4.26 13.47 -7.85
N THR A 155 4.56 12.23 -7.48
CA THR A 155 3.85 11.05 -7.99
C THR A 155 2.36 11.11 -7.64
N LEU A 156 2.01 11.46 -6.40
CA LEU A 156 0.61 11.64 -6.00
C LEU A 156 -0.09 12.70 -6.83
N LYS A 157 0.58 13.82 -7.14
CA LYS A 157 0.05 14.90 -8.00
C LYS A 157 -0.18 14.42 -9.43
N LEU A 158 0.72 13.64 -9.99
CA LEU A 158 0.62 13.15 -11.37
C LEU A 158 -0.44 12.07 -11.52
N LEU A 159 -0.57 11.17 -10.54
CA LEU A 159 -1.52 10.07 -10.57
C LEU A 159 -2.95 10.47 -10.20
N SER A 160 -3.15 11.48 -9.35
CA SER A 160 -4.48 11.84 -8.88
C SER A 160 -5.20 12.80 -9.84
N GLY A 161 -6.43 12.47 -10.19
CA GLY A 161 -7.38 13.37 -10.84
C GLY A 161 -8.31 14.04 -9.82
N PRO A 162 -9.28 14.85 -10.30
CA PRO A 162 -10.24 15.55 -9.43
C PRO A 162 -11.07 14.60 -8.52
N GLU A 163 -11.39 13.41 -9.03
CA GLU A 163 -12.22 12.43 -8.33
C GLU A 163 -11.40 11.37 -7.57
N THR A 164 -10.07 11.36 -7.73
CA THR A 164 -9.21 10.38 -7.06
C THR A 164 -9.22 10.61 -5.55
N CYS A 165 -9.46 9.56 -4.77
CA CYS A 165 -9.24 9.55 -3.33
C CYS A 165 -7.93 8.84 -3.01
N ILE A 166 -7.02 9.51 -2.31
CA ILE A 166 -5.81 8.89 -1.78
C ILE A 166 -6.10 8.46 -0.35
N ILE A 167 -5.84 7.21 -0.02
CA ILE A 167 -5.92 6.70 1.35
C ILE A 167 -4.48 6.46 1.82
N CYS A 168 -4.03 7.35 2.69
CA CYS A 168 -2.70 7.34 3.27
C CYS A 168 -2.76 6.83 4.70
N CYS A 169 -2.08 5.73 4.99
CA CYS A 169 -1.91 5.21 6.33
C CYS A 169 -0.42 5.26 6.71
N TYR A 170 -0.12 5.75 7.90
CA TYR A 170 1.26 5.82 8.37
C TYR A 170 1.36 5.75 9.88
N GLU A 171 2.45 5.21 10.37
CA GLU A 171 2.81 5.24 11.78
C GLU A 171 3.55 6.54 12.10
N GLN A 172 3.03 7.31 13.06
CA GLN A 172 3.68 8.51 13.56
C GLN A 172 4.85 8.13 14.46
N ARG A 173 6.07 8.34 13.98
CA ARG A 173 7.29 8.05 14.71
C ARG A 173 7.86 9.32 15.32
N THR A 174 8.14 9.29 16.62
CA THR A 174 8.57 10.46 17.41
C THR A 174 10.10 10.53 17.63
N VAL A 175 10.85 9.60 17.05
CA VAL A 175 12.30 9.47 17.26
C VAL A 175 13.12 9.74 16.00
N GLY A 176 14.35 10.20 16.19
CA GLY A 176 15.29 10.43 15.11
C GLY A 176 14.85 11.56 14.17
N VAL A 177 15.01 11.32 12.87
CA VAL A 177 14.64 12.26 11.79
C VAL A 177 13.17 12.18 11.38
N ASN A 178 12.44 11.14 11.84
CA ASN A 178 11.08 10.86 11.38
C ASN A 178 10.08 12.03 11.56
N PRO A 179 10.07 12.77 12.69
CA PRO A 179 9.17 13.92 12.84
C PRO A 179 9.39 15.01 11.79
N GLU A 180 10.64 15.23 11.39
CA GLU A 180 10.98 16.21 10.36
C GLU A 180 10.57 15.75 8.97
N VAL A 181 10.76 14.46 8.66
CA VAL A 181 10.33 13.84 7.40
C VAL A 181 8.81 13.93 7.27
N GLU A 182 8.07 13.58 8.32
CA GLU A 182 6.60 13.70 8.37
C GLU A 182 6.16 15.16 8.16
N ARG A 183 6.73 16.09 8.90
CA ARG A 183 6.43 17.52 8.76
C ARG A 183 6.64 18.00 7.34
N ARG A 184 7.79 17.66 6.73
CA ARG A 184 8.13 18.05 5.37
C ARG A 184 7.17 17.46 4.35
N PHE A 185 6.78 16.20 4.52
CA PHE A 185 5.79 15.56 3.66
C PHE A 185 4.47 16.33 3.66
N PHE A 186 3.92 16.62 4.83
CA PHE A 186 2.64 17.32 4.93
C PHE A 186 2.74 18.78 4.49
N GLU A 187 3.85 19.47 4.71
CA GLU A 187 4.06 20.82 4.19
C GLU A 187 3.98 20.88 2.66
N LEU A 188 4.55 19.89 1.97
CA LEU A 188 4.48 19.81 0.51
C LEU A 188 3.10 19.33 0.03
N LEU A 189 2.57 18.28 0.65
CA LEU A 189 1.32 17.66 0.25
C LEU A 189 0.14 18.63 0.34
N LEU A 190 0.01 19.36 1.46
CA LEU A 190 -1.12 20.22 1.75
C LEU A 190 -1.16 21.50 0.92
N GLN A 191 -0.16 21.76 0.08
CA GLN A 191 -0.23 22.82 -0.94
C GLN A 191 -1.27 22.49 -2.02
N ASP A 192 -1.39 21.22 -2.41
CA ASP A 192 -2.23 20.75 -3.51
C ASP A 192 -3.40 19.86 -3.08
N PHE A 193 -3.37 19.36 -1.82
CA PHE A 193 -4.36 18.42 -1.30
C PHE A 193 -5.03 18.93 -0.02
N GLU A 194 -6.27 18.51 0.16
CA GLU A 194 -6.97 18.56 1.44
C GLU A 194 -6.88 17.20 2.11
N SER A 195 -6.79 17.19 3.44
CA SER A 195 -6.74 15.95 4.22
C SER A 195 -7.87 15.86 5.24
N GLU A 196 -8.50 14.71 5.31
CA GLU A 196 -9.45 14.33 6.35
C GLU A 196 -8.90 13.15 7.12
N LYS A 197 -8.67 13.32 8.43
CA LYS A 197 -8.26 12.22 9.30
C LYS A 197 -9.45 11.33 9.61
N VAL A 198 -9.30 10.03 9.40
CA VAL A 198 -10.31 9.03 9.78
C VAL A 198 -10.27 8.84 11.29
N PRO A 199 -11.36 9.15 12.02
CA PRO A 199 -11.41 8.98 13.45
C PRO A 199 -11.45 7.49 13.84
N ALA A 200 -11.01 7.16 15.06
CA ALA A 200 -10.89 5.77 15.52
C ALA A 200 -12.21 4.99 15.42
N GLU A 201 -13.34 5.66 15.64
CA GLU A 201 -14.70 5.07 15.60
C GLU A 201 -15.09 4.57 14.18
N ARG A 202 -14.41 5.06 13.15
CA ARG A 202 -14.60 4.66 11.74
C ARG A 202 -13.54 3.67 11.26
N GLN A 203 -12.57 3.33 12.10
CA GLN A 203 -11.57 2.32 11.83
C GLN A 203 -12.03 0.94 12.31
N ASP A 204 -11.27 -0.10 11.99
CA ASP A 204 -11.52 -1.43 12.54
C ASP A 204 -11.34 -1.39 14.07
N PRO A 205 -12.29 -1.95 14.86
CA PRO A 205 -12.24 -1.85 16.32
C PRO A 205 -11.08 -2.62 16.97
N GLU A 206 -10.55 -3.65 16.31
CA GLU A 206 -9.45 -4.48 16.81
C GLU A 206 -8.09 -4.07 16.22
N PHE A 207 -8.09 -3.55 14.98
CA PHE A 207 -6.90 -3.18 14.24
C PHE A 207 -6.79 -1.66 14.08
N ASN A 208 -6.57 -0.98 15.19
CA ASN A 208 -6.24 0.45 15.20
C ASN A 208 -5.19 0.74 16.28
N SER A 209 -4.50 1.85 16.15
CA SER A 209 -3.50 2.31 17.12
C SER A 209 -3.54 3.83 17.19
N PRO A 210 -3.32 4.43 18.39
CA PRO A 210 -3.24 5.88 18.51
C PRO A 210 -2.10 6.51 17.69
N ASP A 211 -1.06 5.73 17.39
CA ASP A 211 0.13 6.17 16.65
C ASP A 211 0.03 5.90 15.14
N ILE A 212 -0.98 5.14 14.70
CA ILE A 212 -1.22 4.88 13.28
C ILE A 212 -2.41 5.70 12.80
N HIS A 213 -2.16 6.52 11.78
CA HIS A 213 -3.14 7.46 11.26
C HIS A 213 -3.57 7.10 9.86
N ILE A 214 -4.87 7.16 9.60
CA ILE A 214 -5.47 7.01 8.27
C ILE A 214 -6.01 8.38 7.83
N LEU A 215 -5.58 8.82 6.65
CA LEU A 215 -6.00 10.07 6.04
C LEU A 215 -6.64 9.80 4.69
N HIS A 216 -7.75 10.46 4.41
CA HIS A 216 -8.28 10.62 3.07
C HIS A 216 -7.78 11.95 2.50
N LEU A 217 -7.12 11.88 1.37
CA LEU A 217 -6.58 13.05 0.69
C LEU A 217 -7.31 13.23 -0.65
N ARG A 218 -7.65 14.46 -0.96
CA ARG A 218 -8.27 14.84 -2.23
C ARG A 218 -7.60 16.08 -2.78
N ARG A 219 -7.52 16.19 -4.10
CA ARG A 219 -7.00 17.41 -4.72
C ARG A 219 -7.86 18.61 -4.34
N ARG A 220 -7.20 19.73 -4.04
CA ARG A 220 -7.91 21.01 -3.90
C ARG A 220 -8.56 21.39 -5.23
N PRO A 221 -9.78 21.94 -5.21
CA PRO A 221 -10.34 22.56 -6.39
C PRO A 221 -9.40 23.66 -6.91
N SER A 222 -9.15 23.68 -8.23
CA SER A 222 -8.37 24.72 -8.91
C SER A 222 -9.16 26.03 -9.02
#